data_5b2503a6e87555a17a4d44bc8269f365
#
_entry.id   5b2503a6e87555a17a4d44bc8269f365
#
_cell.length_a   1.000
_cell.length_b   1.000
_cell.length_c   1.000
_cell.angle_alpha   90.00
_cell.angle_beta   90.00
_cell.angle_gamma   90.00
#
_symmetry.space_group_name_H-M   'P 1'
#
loop_
_entity.id
_entity.type
_entity.pdbx_description
1 polymer ?
#
loop_
_entity_poly.entity_id
_entity_poly.type
_entity_poly.pdbx_seq_one_letter_code
_entity_poly.pdbx_strand_id
1 'polypeptide(L)'
;MTARIPIPTYDGGPDTGTRSDRADYLEPMGERWPGGDLLSLVKWLGVESSLRWQPRKRADGTQATYCDHYAADLIEQACGQQLISAWVWWTETAYRRLELGETVAPVYGKTVIEHGAKGLHGWMAGYGERYGWTRVYTDTALRDMLTDRHTIGLILTPSHVSVALPDVYQPAPFSGPPLQTQAGSRNVKLWRQDDWYRRRVDVVRVWLDPFLLVNVKRPA
;
A
#
# COMPACT_ATOMS: atom_id res chain seq x y z
N MET A 1 -23.82 5.56 -13.06
CA MET A 1 -22.42 5.34 -12.66
C MET A 1 -21.90 6.64 -12.09
N THR A 2 -21.55 6.69 -10.81
CA THR A 2 -20.89 7.86 -10.21
C THR A 2 -19.52 8.01 -10.87
N ALA A 3 -19.21 9.20 -11.38
CA ALA A 3 -17.93 9.48 -12.00
C ALA A 3 -16.79 9.11 -11.03
N ARG A 4 -15.74 8.46 -11.54
CA ARG A 4 -14.56 8.11 -10.76
C ARG A 4 -13.83 9.40 -10.40
N ILE A 5 -13.68 9.66 -9.11
CA ILE A 5 -12.91 10.81 -8.65
C ILE A 5 -11.44 10.57 -8.98
N PRO A 6 -10.73 11.55 -9.58
CA PRO A 6 -9.34 11.37 -9.94
C PRO A 6 -8.48 11.16 -8.68
N ILE A 7 -7.48 10.30 -8.80
CA ILE A 7 -6.45 10.18 -7.77
C ILE A 7 -5.67 11.49 -7.75
N PRO A 8 -5.46 12.13 -6.58
CA PRO A 8 -4.74 13.38 -6.53
C PRO A 8 -3.29 13.16 -6.96
N THR A 9 -2.81 13.98 -7.90
CA THR A 9 -1.38 14.05 -8.22
C THR A 9 -0.70 14.85 -7.11
N TYR A 10 0.39 14.29 -6.59
CA TYR A 10 1.17 14.96 -5.56
C TYR A 10 2.39 15.63 -6.18
N ASP A 11 2.29 16.94 -6.42
CA ASP A 11 3.41 17.77 -6.90
C ASP A 11 4.21 18.40 -5.75
N GLY A 12 3.96 17.96 -4.52
CA GLY A 12 4.62 18.46 -3.34
C GLY A 12 6.11 18.09 -3.33
N GLY A 13 6.90 18.94 -3.95
CA GLY A 13 8.33 18.95 -3.73
C GLY A 13 8.69 19.12 -2.25
N PRO A 14 9.94 18.90 -1.87
CA PRO A 14 10.41 19.02 -0.49
C PRO A 14 10.16 20.42 0.13
N ASP A 15 9.91 21.41 -0.69
CA ASP A 15 9.95 22.81 -0.30
C ASP A 15 8.60 23.43 0.08
N THR A 16 7.50 22.69 0.05
CA THR A 16 6.17 23.28 0.31
C THR A 16 5.84 23.46 1.80
N GLY A 17 6.71 23.04 2.71
CA GLY A 17 6.55 23.22 4.16
C GLY A 17 5.29 22.57 4.79
N THR A 18 4.58 21.75 4.01
CA THR A 18 3.29 21.14 4.36
C THR A 18 3.32 19.61 4.36
N ARG A 19 4.52 19.03 4.42
CA ARG A 19 4.68 17.57 4.54
C ARG A 19 4.33 17.14 5.96
N SER A 20 3.72 15.95 6.08
CA SER A 20 3.68 15.32 7.38
C SER A 20 5.09 14.99 7.84
N ASP A 21 5.30 14.96 9.16
CA ASP A 21 6.57 14.55 9.79
C ASP A 21 7.09 13.19 9.27
N ARG A 22 6.21 12.41 8.65
CA ARG A 22 6.53 11.08 8.12
C ARG A 22 7.17 11.13 6.74
N ALA A 23 6.71 12.01 5.85
CA ALA A 23 7.29 12.19 4.53
C ALA A 23 8.70 12.79 4.61
N ASP A 24 8.95 13.65 5.58
CA ASP A 24 10.26 14.29 5.79
C ASP A 24 11.37 13.30 6.20
N TYR A 25 10.99 12.11 6.67
CA TYR A 25 11.95 11.07 7.09
C TYR A 25 12.20 9.99 6.03
N LEU A 26 11.47 10.00 4.93
CA LEU A 26 11.68 9.00 3.88
C LEU A 26 12.85 9.38 3.00
N GLU A 27 13.84 8.50 2.93
CA GLU A 27 14.88 8.61 1.92
C GLU A 27 14.26 8.50 0.52
N PRO A 28 14.77 9.22 -0.49
CA PRO A 28 14.33 9.07 -1.87
C PRO A 28 14.37 7.60 -2.31
N MET A 29 13.40 7.17 -3.13
CA MET A 29 13.39 5.80 -3.63
C MET A 29 14.55 5.52 -4.60
N GLY A 30 15.20 6.54 -5.10
CA GLY A 30 16.27 6.40 -6.09
C GLY A 30 15.72 6.03 -7.48
N GLU A 31 16.30 5.01 -8.09
CA GLU A 31 15.89 4.55 -9.41
C GLU A 31 14.54 3.85 -9.41
N ARG A 32 13.91 3.84 -10.58
CA ARG A 32 12.68 3.08 -10.80
C ARG A 32 13.02 1.61 -10.98
N TRP A 33 12.19 0.72 -10.44
CA TRP A 33 12.34 -0.72 -10.66
C TRP A 33 12.28 -1.07 -12.16
N PRO A 34 13.26 -1.84 -12.67
CA PRO A 34 13.36 -2.14 -14.11
C PRO A 34 12.32 -3.16 -14.61
N GLY A 35 11.44 -3.64 -13.72
CA GLY A 35 10.45 -4.68 -14.02
C GLY A 35 10.97 -6.10 -13.78
N GLY A 36 10.06 -7.03 -13.58
CA GLY A 36 10.33 -8.43 -13.27
C GLY A 36 9.13 -9.11 -12.63
N ASP A 37 9.34 -10.17 -11.85
CA ASP A 37 8.30 -10.75 -11.01
C ASP A 37 8.21 -10.03 -9.65
N LEU A 38 7.12 -10.26 -8.91
CA LEU A 38 6.89 -9.60 -7.61
C LEU A 38 7.96 -9.93 -6.58
N LEU A 39 8.54 -11.13 -6.62
CA LEU A 39 9.64 -11.48 -5.72
C LEU A 39 10.89 -10.66 -6.00
N SER A 40 11.19 -10.41 -7.29
CA SER A 40 12.30 -9.54 -7.68
C SER A 40 12.07 -8.09 -7.26
N LEU A 41 10.83 -7.60 -7.31
CA LEU A 41 10.45 -6.29 -6.80
C LEU A 41 10.66 -6.20 -5.28
N VAL A 42 10.17 -7.18 -4.52
CA VAL A 42 10.36 -7.23 -3.06
C VAL A 42 11.85 -7.27 -2.68
N LYS A 43 12.66 -8.00 -3.44
CA LYS A 43 14.12 -8.03 -3.26
C LYS A 43 14.76 -6.70 -3.60
N TRP A 44 14.36 -6.08 -4.70
CA TRP A 44 14.87 -4.78 -5.15
C TRP A 44 14.54 -3.66 -4.15
N LEU A 45 13.33 -3.62 -3.61
CA LEU A 45 12.96 -2.69 -2.55
C LEU A 45 13.80 -2.86 -1.28
N GLY A 46 14.26 -4.07 -0.98
CA GLY A 46 15.19 -4.34 0.11
C GLY A 46 14.70 -3.90 1.49
N VAL A 47 13.43 -4.18 1.82
CA VAL A 47 12.75 -3.65 3.01
C VAL A 47 13.52 -3.87 4.32
N GLU A 48 14.29 -4.94 4.43
CA GLU A 48 15.07 -5.26 5.63
C GLU A 48 16.36 -4.42 5.77
N SER A 49 16.89 -3.91 4.67
CA SER A 49 18.16 -3.19 4.62
C SER A 49 18.04 -1.72 4.19
N SER A 50 16.99 -1.36 3.46
CA SER A 50 16.77 0.00 2.99
C SER A 50 16.51 0.96 4.14
N LEU A 51 17.22 2.05 4.18
CA LEU A 51 17.03 3.12 5.17
C LEU A 51 15.68 3.82 5.01
N ARG A 52 15.07 3.76 3.81
CA ARG A 52 13.80 4.41 3.51
C ARG A 52 12.67 3.97 4.46
N TRP A 53 12.59 2.69 4.79
CA TRP A 53 11.50 2.14 5.61
C TRP A 53 11.94 1.69 7.01
N GLN A 54 13.18 1.99 7.43
CA GLN A 54 13.63 1.62 8.77
C GLN A 54 12.83 2.41 9.82
N PRO A 55 12.35 1.73 10.87
CA PRO A 55 11.65 2.41 11.96
C PRO A 55 12.58 3.41 12.65
N ARG A 56 12.07 4.61 12.90
CA ARG A 56 12.84 5.71 13.49
C ARG A 56 12.19 6.19 14.79
N LYS A 57 13.02 6.56 15.75
CA LYS A 57 12.58 7.21 16.97
C LYS A 57 12.26 8.68 16.68
N ARG A 58 11.07 9.14 17.09
CA ARG A 58 10.70 10.55 17.04
C ARG A 58 11.24 11.30 18.27
N ALA A 59 11.21 12.63 18.21
CA ALA A 59 11.63 13.48 19.32
C ALA A 59 10.81 13.25 20.62
N ASP A 60 9.54 12.86 20.50
CA ASP A 60 8.65 12.49 21.60
C ASP A 60 8.89 11.09 22.17
N GLY A 61 9.89 10.35 21.65
CA GLY A 61 10.23 8.99 22.05
C GLY A 61 9.38 7.90 21.40
N THR A 62 8.34 8.23 20.65
CA THR A 62 7.53 7.27 19.90
C THR A 62 8.29 6.73 18.69
N GLN A 63 7.88 5.57 18.19
CA GLN A 63 8.46 4.96 17.00
C GLN A 63 7.61 5.27 15.77
N ALA A 64 8.21 5.91 14.76
CA ALA A 64 7.64 5.99 13.43
C ALA A 64 7.88 4.67 12.68
N THR A 65 6.85 4.16 12.01
CA THR A 65 6.91 2.98 11.15
C THR A 65 6.30 3.33 9.79
N TYR A 66 6.71 2.64 8.75
CA TYR A 66 6.43 3.01 7.35
C TYR A 66 5.72 1.90 6.58
N CYS A 67 4.82 1.17 7.24
CA CYS A 67 4.12 0.03 6.63
C CYS A 67 3.21 0.44 5.46
N ASP A 68 2.53 1.56 5.59
CA ASP A 68 1.69 2.18 4.56
C ASP A 68 2.51 2.70 3.37
N HIS A 69 3.63 3.37 3.64
CA HIS A 69 4.54 3.87 2.59
C HIS A 69 5.20 2.72 1.83
N TYR A 70 5.65 1.69 2.53
CA TYR A 70 6.23 0.51 1.87
C TYR A 70 5.21 -0.18 0.97
N ALA A 71 3.97 -0.35 1.44
CA ALA A 71 2.91 -0.94 0.64
C ALA A 71 2.60 -0.07 -0.60
N ALA A 72 2.52 1.27 -0.44
CA ALA A 72 2.32 2.18 -1.55
C ALA A 72 3.47 2.13 -2.57
N ASP A 73 4.72 2.20 -2.12
CA ASP A 73 5.90 2.12 -2.98
C ASP A 73 5.92 0.81 -3.78
N LEU A 74 5.61 -0.31 -3.14
CA LEU A 74 5.56 -1.61 -3.81
C LEU A 74 4.48 -1.64 -4.90
N ILE A 75 3.28 -1.17 -4.59
CA ILE A 75 2.17 -1.11 -5.53
C ILE A 75 2.49 -0.15 -6.69
N GLU A 76 3.03 1.03 -6.42
CA GLU A 76 3.40 2.00 -7.45
C GLU A 76 4.45 1.44 -8.43
N GLN A 77 5.46 0.74 -7.92
CA GLN A 77 6.46 0.09 -8.77
C GLN A 77 5.85 -1.04 -9.61
N ALA A 78 4.97 -1.85 -9.04
CA ALA A 78 4.29 -2.94 -9.73
C ALA A 78 3.32 -2.43 -10.81
N CYS A 79 2.61 -1.34 -10.54
CA CYS A 79 1.62 -0.75 -11.45
C CYS A 79 2.20 0.25 -12.46
N GLY A 80 3.43 0.70 -12.27
CA GLY A 80 4.08 1.67 -13.16
C GLY A 80 3.56 3.10 -13.08
N GLN A 81 2.55 3.35 -12.27
CA GLN A 81 1.95 4.66 -12.02
C GLN A 81 1.26 4.64 -10.66
N GLN A 82 0.96 5.81 -10.11
CA GLN A 82 0.14 5.96 -8.91
C GLN A 82 -1.30 5.50 -9.18
N LEU A 83 -1.52 4.22 -9.34
CA LEU A 83 -2.87 3.68 -9.36
C LEU A 83 -3.52 3.83 -7.99
N ILE A 84 -2.68 3.94 -6.96
CA ILE A 84 -3.11 4.14 -5.60
C ILE A 84 -2.03 4.95 -4.90
N SER A 85 -2.13 6.25 -4.96
CA SER A 85 -1.58 7.10 -3.90
C SER A 85 -2.40 6.87 -2.64
N ALA A 86 -2.45 5.62 -2.18
CA ALA A 86 -3.31 5.30 -1.07
C ALA A 86 -2.86 5.97 0.23
N TRP A 87 -1.64 6.46 0.26
CA TRP A 87 -1.13 7.27 1.35
C TRP A 87 -1.33 8.78 1.16
N VAL A 88 -1.70 9.24 -0.05
CA VAL A 88 -2.09 10.62 -0.34
C VAL A 88 -3.48 10.62 -0.95
N TRP A 89 -4.44 11.30 -0.33
CA TRP A 89 -5.82 11.34 -0.78
C TRP A 89 -6.47 12.69 -0.50
N TRP A 90 -7.59 12.93 -1.13
CA TRP A 90 -8.38 14.12 -0.88
C TRP A 90 -8.88 14.19 0.55
N THR A 91 -8.88 15.39 1.13
CA THR A 91 -9.63 15.63 2.37
C THR A 91 -11.11 15.35 2.14
N GLU A 92 -11.86 15.02 3.18
CA GLU A 92 -13.29 14.74 3.04
C GLU A 92 -14.04 15.91 2.39
N THR A 93 -13.70 17.14 2.75
CA THR A 93 -14.31 18.34 2.15
C THR A 93 -13.99 18.45 0.65
N ALA A 94 -12.75 18.22 0.25
CA ALA A 94 -12.33 18.25 -1.14
C ALA A 94 -13.01 17.11 -1.93
N TYR A 95 -13.05 15.92 -1.36
CA TYR A 95 -13.70 14.75 -1.94
C TYR A 95 -15.19 15.01 -2.23
N ARG A 96 -15.94 15.54 -1.27
CA ARG A 96 -17.36 15.90 -1.46
C ARG A 96 -17.59 16.92 -2.57
N ARG A 97 -16.71 17.91 -2.71
CA ARG A 97 -16.77 18.88 -3.81
C ARG A 97 -16.56 18.22 -5.16
N LEU A 98 -15.58 17.31 -5.25
CA LEU A 98 -15.35 16.52 -6.46
C LEU A 98 -16.54 15.61 -6.81
N GLU A 99 -17.23 15.03 -5.81
CA GLU A 99 -18.46 14.26 -6.01
C GLU A 99 -19.60 15.11 -6.60
N LEU A 100 -19.64 16.40 -6.27
CA LEU A 100 -20.58 17.37 -6.84
C LEU A 100 -20.15 17.87 -8.23
N GLY A 101 -19.05 17.37 -8.78
CA GLY A 101 -18.54 17.77 -10.09
C GLY A 101 -17.74 19.06 -10.10
N GLU A 102 -17.35 19.58 -8.92
CA GLU A 102 -16.49 20.75 -8.84
C GLU A 102 -15.04 20.40 -9.20
N THR A 103 -14.32 21.37 -9.75
CA THR A 103 -12.87 21.27 -9.92
C THR A 103 -12.16 21.66 -8.63
N VAL A 104 -11.34 20.76 -8.10
CA VAL A 104 -10.54 21.00 -6.89
C VAL A 104 -9.07 20.79 -7.22
N ALA A 105 -8.25 21.81 -7.00
CA ALA A 105 -6.81 21.70 -7.14
C ALA A 105 -6.21 20.86 -5.99
N PRO A 106 -5.29 19.92 -6.27
CA PRO A 106 -4.60 19.14 -5.23
C PRO A 106 -3.55 20.03 -4.54
N VAL A 107 -3.82 20.40 -3.30
CA VAL A 107 -2.91 21.19 -2.46
C VAL A 107 -2.68 20.43 -1.16
N TYR A 108 -1.47 19.94 -0.95
CA TYR A 108 -1.11 19.16 0.24
C TYR A 108 -1.34 19.95 1.54
N GLY A 109 -1.88 19.30 2.55
CA GLY A 109 -2.27 19.90 3.82
C GLY A 109 -3.56 20.73 3.78
N LYS A 110 -4.16 20.96 2.59
CA LYS A 110 -5.44 21.70 2.43
C LYS A 110 -6.52 20.83 1.80
N THR A 111 -6.33 20.43 0.55
CA THR A 111 -7.28 19.61 -0.19
C THR A 111 -6.84 18.16 -0.31
N VAL A 112 -5.55 17.90 -0.09
CA VAL A 112 -4.93 16.58 -0.12
C VAL A 112 -4.18 16.36 1.19
N ILE A 113 -4.32 15.17 1.76
CA ILE A 113 -3.66 14.77 3.00
C ILE A 113 -3.00 13.40 2.85
N GLU A 114 -1.98 13.17 3.67
CA GLU A 114 -1.36 11.88 3.83
C GLU A 114 -2.20 10.99 4.76
N HIS A 115 -2.36 9.73 4.37
CA HIS A 115 -2.99 8.71 5.18
C HIS A 115 -1.93 7.80 5.81
N GLY A 116 -1.95 7.66 7.12
CA GLY A 116 -1.28 6.54 7.78
C GLY A 116 -2.10 5.25 7.64
N ALA A 117 -1.66 4.18 8.30
CA ALA A 117 -2.31 2.87 8.24
C ALA A 117 -3.83 2.93 8.49
N LYS A 118 -4.27 3.76 9.46
CA LYS A 118 -5.71 3.96 9.78
C LYS A 118 -6.47 4.59 8.62
N GLY A 119 -5.90 5.62 8.00
CA GLY A 119 -6.53 6.29 6.86
C GLY A 119 -6.60 5.38 5.65
N LEU A 120 -5.52 4.66 5.35
CA LEU A 120 -5.48 3.70 4.27
C LEU A 120 -6.47 2.54 4.47
N HIS A 121 -6.59 2.01 5.69
CA HIS A 121 -7.59 1.02 6.05
C HIS A 121 -9.02 1.51 5.74
N GLY A 122 -9.36 2.71 6.19
CA GLY A 122 -10.67 3.33 5.91
C GLY A 122 -10.89 3.60 4.42
N TRP A 123 -9.87 4.07 3.72
CA TRP A 123 -9.93 4.32 2.29
C TRP A 123 -10.18 3.01 1.50
N MET A 124 -9.46 1.95 1.80
CA MET A 124 -9.67 0.65 1.15
C MET A 124 -11.06 0.08 1.43
N ALA A 125 -11.55 0.24 2.66
CA ALA A 125 -12.89 -0.22 3.02
C ALA A 125 -14.01 0.54 2.30
N GLY A 126 -13.82 1.86 2.06
CA GLY A 126 -14.86 2.72 1.48
C GLY A 126 -14.73 2.94 -0.03
N TYR A 127 -13.53 2.93 -0.56
CA TYR A 127 -13.27 3.36 -1.93
C TYR A 127 -12.49 2.34 -2.77
N GLY A 128 -11.82 1.37 -2.17
CA GLY A 128 -10.89 0.47 -2.87
C GLY A 128 -11.49 -0.18 -4.12
N GLU A 129 -12.73 -0.65 -4.06
CA GLU A 129 -13.40 -1.31 -5.19
C GLU A 129 -13.56 -0.39 -6.41
N ARG A 130 -13.70 0.92 -6.20
CA ARG A 130 -13.79 1.90 -7.30
C ARG A 130 -12.48 2.06 -8.06
N TYR A 131 -11.38 1.58 -7.48
CA TYR A 131 -10.01 1.73 -7.99
C TYR A 131 -9.34 0.40 -8.32
N GLY A 132 -10.13 -0.65 -8.52
CA GLY A 132 -9.64 -1.95 -8.99
C GLY A 132 -9.25 -2.92 -7.88
N TRP A 133 -9.58 -2.60 -6.62
CA TRP A 133 -9.40 -3.53 -5.52
C TRP A 133 -10.66 -4.35 -5.28
N THR A 134 -10.50 -5.65 -5.11
CA THR A 134 -11.60 -6.55 -4.70
C THR A 134 -11.44 -6.88 -3.23
N ARG A 135 -12.49 -6.62 -2.46
CA ARG A 135 -12.52 -6.98 -1.04
C ARG A 135 -12.79 -8.47 -0.87
N VAL A 136 -12.05 -9.09 0.04
CA VAL A 136 -12.25 -10.46 0.47
C VAL A 136 -12.34 -10.53 2.01
N TYR A 137 -13.02 -11.55 2.54
CA TYR A 137 -13.41 -11.54 3.96
C TYR A 137 -12.62 -12.54 4.81
N THR A 138 -11.85 -13.43 4.20
CA THR A 138 -11.04 -14.41 4.91
C THR A 138 -9.63 -14.49 4.34
N ASP A 139 -8.68 -14.97 5.14
CA ASP A 139 -7.30 -15.20 4.70
C ASP A 139 -7.25 -16.29 3.61
N THR A 140 -8.12 -17.30 3.73
CA THR A 140 -8.26 -18.33 2.71
C THR A 140 -8.72 -17.74 1.39
N ALA A 141 -9.77 -16.92 1.39
CA ALA A 141 -10.25 -16.27 0.18
C ALA A 141 -9.17 -15.36 -0.45
N LEU A 142 -8.42 -14.59 0.37
CA LEU A 142 -7.31 -13.79 -0.15
C LEU A 142 -6.21 -14.68 -0.77
N ARG A 143 -5.84 -15.76 -0.09
CA ARG A 143 -4.85 -16.70 -0.60
C ARG A 143 -5.30 -17.36 -1.91
N ASP A 144 -6.58 -17.72 -2.01
CA ASP A 144 -7.12 -18.32 -3.23
C ASP A 144 -7.11 -17.35 -4.43
N MET A 145 -7.19 -16.04 -4.18
CA MET A 145 -6.99 -15.01 -5.21
C MET A 145 -5.52 -14.83 -5.59
N LEU A 146 -4.59 -15.16 -4.70
CA LEU A 146 -3.13 -15.02 -4.89
C LEU A 146 -2.52 -16.31 -5.48
N THR A 147 -3.15 -16.87 -6.49
CA THR A 147 -2.72 -18.14 -7.10
C THR A 147 -1.66 -17.99 -8.19
N ASP A 148 -1.51 -16.77 -8.72
CA ASP A 148 -0.58 -16.43 -9.78
C ASP A 148 0.56 -15.55 -9.25
N ARG A 149 1.77 -15.71 -9.78
CA ARG A 149 2.96 -14.88 -9.50
C ARG A 149 2.76 -13.37 -9.76
N HIS A 150 1.70 -13.03 -10.47
CA HIS A 150 1.40 -11.67 -10.90
C HIS A 150 0.23 -11.05 -10.12
N THR A 151 -0.17 -11.66 -9.03
CA THR A 151 -1.24 -11.14 -8.17
C THR A 151 -0.67 -10.56 -6.89
N ILE A 152 -1.34 -9.56 -6.34
CA ILE A 152 -0.95 -8.88 -5.12
C ILE A 152 -2.18 -8.54 -4.29
N GLY A 153 -2.05 -8.61 -2.98
CA GLY A 153 -3.09 -8.20 -2.05
C GLY A 153 -2.56 -7.32 -0.94
N LEU A 154 -3.46 -6.75 -0.16
CA LEU A 154 -3.14 -6.05 1.07
C LEU A 154 -3.96 -6.60 2.22
N ILE A 155 -3.34 -6.67 3.39
CA ILE A 155 -4.00 -6.93 4.66
C ILE A 155 -3.81 -5.69 5.53
N LEU A 156 -4.93 -5.05 5.87
CA LEU A 156 -4.94 -3.78 6.55
C LEU A 156 -5.68 -3.87 7.88
N THR A 157 -5.12 -3.25 8.88
CA THR A 157 -5.78 -2.92 10.15
C THR A 157 -5.62 -1.42 10.39
N PRO A 158 -6.35 -0.82 11.33
CA PRO A 158 -6.16 0.59 11.66
C PRO A 158 -4.74 0.96 12.13
N SER A 159 -3.93 -0.02 12.49
CA SER A 159 -2.58 0.21 13.02
C SER A 159 -1.46 -0.34 12.14
N HIS A 160 -1.77 -1.11 11.10
CA HIS A 160 -0.75 -1.74 10.27
C HIS A 160 -1.24 -2.15 8.89
N VAL A 161 -0.31 -2.16 7.94
CA VAL A 161 -0.51 -2.64 6.57
C VAL A 161 0.58 -3.64 6.22
N SER A 162 0.21 -4.77 5.65
CA SER A 162 1.13 -5.72 5.02
C SER A 162 0.70 -6.03 3.59
N VAL A 163 1.67 -6.31 2.75
CA VAL A 163 1.43 -6.72 1.36
C VAL A 163 1.38 -8.24 1.31
N ALA A 164 0.29 -8.77 0.77
CA ALA A 164 0.10 -10.20 0.57
C ALA A 164 0.61 -10.61 -0.83
N LEU A 165 1.41 -11.66 -0.87
CA LEU A 165 2.10 -12.16 -2.05
C LEU A 165 1.62 -13.57 -2.40
N PRO A 166 1.77 -13.99 -3.66
CA PRO A 166 1.48 -15.36 -4.08
C PRO A 166 2.30 -16.42 -3.33
N ASP A 167 1.66 -17.52 -2.99
CA ASP A 167 2.30 -18.65 -2.30
C ASP A 167 3.37 -19.36 -3.16
N VAL A 168 3.35 -19.15 -4.45
CA VAL A 168 4.31 -19.73 -5.42
C VAL A 168 5.77 -19.33 -5.14
N TYR A 169 6.00 -18.34 -4.30
CA TYR A 169 7.35 -17.93 -3.87
C TYR A 169 7.90 -18.71 -2.67
N GLN A 170 7.10 -19.60 -2.11
CA GLN A 170 7.55 -20.55 -1.07
C GLN A 170 7.07 -21.96 -1.39
N PRO A 171 7.87 -23.00 -1.14
CA PRO A 171 7.43 -24.37 -1.32
C PRO A 171 6.22 -24.69 -0.42
N ALA A 172 5.18 -25.23 -1.04
CA ALA A 172 3.88 -25.56 -0.43
C ALA A 172 3.84 -27.01 0.10
N PRO A 173 2.80 -27.45 0.85
CA PRO A 173 1.48 -26.83 0.98
C PRO A 173 1.31 -26.14 2.35
N PHE A 174 0.87 -24.90 2.35
CA PHE A 174 0.55 -24.23 3.60
C PHE A 174 -0.96 -24.01 3.75
N SER A 175 -1.52 -24.51 4.83
CA SER A 175 -2.79 -24.05 5.38
C SER A 175 -2.50 -22.90 6.32
N GLY A 176 -2.91 -21.68 6.02
CA GLY A 176 -2.63 -20.54 6.89
C GLY A 176 -2.77 -19.19 6.17
N PRO A 177 -2.30 -18.11 6.77
CA PRO A 177 -2.32 -16.80 6.16
C PRO A 177 -1.45 -16.76 4.89
N PRO A 178 -1.75 -15.85 3.95
CA PRO A 178 -0.94 -15.69 2.75
C PRO A 178 0.50 -15.29 3.11
N LEU A 179 1.42 -15.54 2.20
CA LEU A 179 2.78 -15.01 2.27
C LEU A 179 2.72 -13.49 2.28
N GLN A 180 3.53 -12.83 3.10
CA GLN A 180 3.49 -11.39 3.30
C GLN A 180 4.88 -10.76 3.27
N THR A 181 4.91 -9.47 2.94
CA THR A 181 6.05 -8.58 3.12
C THR A 181 5.59 -7.29 3.79
N GLN A 182 6.44 -6.69 4.63
CA GLN A 182 6.06 -5.48 5.37
C GLN A 182 7.24 -4.63 5.81
N ALA A 183 6.98 -3.34 6.01
CA ALA A 183 7.75 -2.46 6.88
C ALA A 183 6.93 -2.19 8.16
N GLY A 184 7.58 -2.10 9.31
CA GLY A 184 6.87 -1.92 10.58
C GLY A 184 7.83 -1.66 11.73
N SER A 185 7.48 -2.07 12.94
CA SER A 185 8.43 -2.14 14.06
C SER A 185 9.55 -3.16 13.78
N ARG A 186 9.28 -4.12 12.95
CA ARG A 186 10.22 -5.04 12.32
C ARG A 186 9.91 -5.14 10.84
N ASN A 187 10.91 -4.86 10.01
CA ASN A 187 10.84 -5.02 8.57
C ASN A 187 11.09 -6.48 8.20
N VAL A 188 10.22 -7.06 7.37
CA VAL A 188 10.34 -8.47 6.97
C VAL A 188 10.05 -8.61 5.49
N LYS A 189 11.01 -9.19 4.76
CA LYS A 189 10.91 -9.39 3.32
C LYS A 189 9.88 -10.46 2.94
N LEU A 190 9.91 -11.59 3.61
CA LEU A 190 8.97 -12.69 3.37
C LEU A 190 8.66 -13.40 4.69
N TRP A 191 7.40 -13.47 5.06
CA TRP A 191 6.95 -14.18 6.26
C TRP A 191 5.49 -14.60 6.17
N ARG A 192 5.09 -15.49 7.06
CA ARG A 192 3.69 -15.80 7.32
C ARG A 192 3.38 -15.43 8.74
N GLN A 193 2.38 -14.62 8.91
CA GLN A 193 2.00 -14.19 10.23
C GLN A 193 0.92 -15.08 10.80
N ASP A 194 1.15 -15.54 12.02
CA ASP A 194 0.22 -16.47 12.63
C ASP A 194 -0.99 -15.81 13.28
N ASP A 195 -0.85 -14.77 14.10
CA ASP A 195 -1.97 -14.48 15.01
C ASP A 195 -2.34 -13.02 15.25
N TRP A 196 -1.50 -12.03 14.92
CA TRP A 196 -1.74 -10.67 15.41
C TRP A 196 -3.02 -10.03 14.83
N TYR A 197 -3.38 -10.30 13.59
CA TYR A 197 -4.58 -9.78 12.96
C TYR A 197 -5.76 -10.77 12.98
N ARG A 198 -5.54 -12.07 13.17
CA ARG A 198 -6.62 -13.08 13.21
C ARG A 198 -7.64 -12.82 14.30
N ARG A 199 -7.23 -12.21 15.38
CA ARG A 199 -8.09 -11.87 16.54
C ARG A 199 -8.79 -10.51 16.38
N ARG A 200 -8.51 -9.77 15.29
CA ARG A 200 -9.10 -8.46 15.06
C ARG A 200 -10.35 -8.61 14.18
N VAL A 201 -11.40 -7.88 14.55
CA VAL A 201 -12.67 -7.85 13.82
C VAL A 201 -12.68 -6.82 12.67
N ASP A 202 -11.72 -5.90 12.69
CA ASP A 202 -11.62 -4.74 11.82
C ASP A 202 -10.58 -4.93 10.69
N VAL A 203 -10.29 -6.16 10.31
CA VAL A 203 -9.32 -6.45 9.24
C VAL A 203 -9.96 -6.28 7.87
N VAL A 204 -9.38 -5.43 7.05
CA VAL A 204 -9.69 -5.30 5.63
C VAL A 204 -8.67 -6.07 4.81
N ARG A 205 -9.15 -6.95 3.94
CA ARG A 205 -8.34 -7.72 3.00
C ARG A 205 -8.79 -7.37 1.61
N VAL A 206 -7.85 -7.00 0.76
CA VAL A 206 -8.14 -6.64 -0.63
C VAL A 206 -7.15 -7.30 -1.57
N TRP A 207 -7.60 -7.55 -2.78
CA TRP A 207 -6.85 -8.10 -3.88
C TRP A 207 -6.92 -7.13 -5.05
N LEU A 208 -5.79 -6.87 -5.70
CA LEU A 208 -5.70 -6.00 -6.86
C LEU A 208 -5.80 -6.81 -8.15
N ASP A 209 -6.59 -6.32 -9.10
CA ASP A 209 -6.67 -6.92 -10.42
C ASP A 209 -5.28 -7.00 -11.07
N PRO A 210 -4.81 -8.20 -11.45
CA PRO A 210 -3.48 -8.40 -12.02
C PRO A 210 -3.27 -7.67 -13.35
N PHE A 211 -4.32 -7.28 -14.06
CA PHE A 211 -4.20 -6.45 -15.27
C PHE A 211 -3.67 -5.04 -14.97
N LEU A 212 -3.76 -4.59 -13.73
CA LEU A 212 -3.20 -3.31 -13.30
C LEU A 212 -1.71 -3.36 -12.98
N LEU A 213 -1.13 -4.56 -12.86
CA LEU A 213 0.29 -4.77 -12.54
C LEU A 213 1.15 -4.74 -13.82
N VAL A 214 1.18 -3.61 -14.50
CA VAL A 214 1.77 -3.47 -15.85
C VAL A 214 3.28 -3.64 -15.92
N ASN A 215 3.99 -3.43 -14.81
CA ASN A 215 5.44 -3.62 -14.72
C ASN A 215 5.83 -5.05 -14.31
N VAL A 216 4.89 -5.84 -13.84
CA VAL A 216 5.15 -7.23 -13.47
C VAL A 216 5.11 -8.09 -14.73
N LYS A 217 6.27 -8.64 -15.10
CA LYS A 217 6.41 -9.47 -16.30
C LYS A 217 5.66 -10.80 -16.12
N ARG A 218 4.76 -11.08 -17.03
CA ARG A 218 4.14 -12.40 -17.13
C ARG A 218 5.13 -13.35 -17.84
N PRO A 219 5.23 -14.62 -17.42
CA PRO A 219 5.98 -15.60 -18.20
C PRO A 219 5.36 -15.70 -19.60
N ALA A 220 6.25 -15.83 -20.58
CA ALA A 220 5.86 -16.10 -21.96
C ALA A 220 5.21 -17.48 -22.08
#